data_1022d15b955ecd3ee7bde6c55f7df789
#
_entry.id   1022d15b955ecd3ee7bde6c55f7df789
#
_cell.length_a   1.000
_cell.length_b   1.000
_cell.length_c   1.000
_cell.angle_alpha   90.00
_cell.angle_beta   90.00
_cell.angle_gamma   90.00
#
_symmetry.space_group_name_H-M   'P 1'
#
loop_
_entity.id
_entity.type
_entity.pdbx_description
1 polymer ?
#
loop_
_entity_poly.entity_id
_entity_poly.type
_entity_poly.pdbx_seq_one_letter_code
_entity_poly.pdbx_strand_id
1 'polypeptide(L)'
;MSETDLIKLYSQRILALAADIPHADRLPAPTSSATRRSPLCGSTVTVDLVVQDGKIADFGQDVKACALGQASAAIAGAQLIGRTAAEVARARDELAAMLREGGPVPAAPFDGYEALTPARDYKNRHASILLVLEATADAFAKAI
;
A
#
# COMPACT_ATOMS: atom_id res chain seq x y z
N MET A 1 -7.39 3.08 -24.18
CA MET A 1 -6.17 3.53 -23.49
C MET A 1 -5.12 3.87 -24.53
N SER A 2 -4.61 5.08 -24.48
CA SER A 2 -3.57 5.50 -25.44
C SER A 2 -2.20 4.96 -25.03
N GLU A 3 -1.29 4.89 -25.97
CA GLU A 3 0.09 4.50 -25.71
C GLU A 3 0.77 5.43 -24.70
N THR A 4 0.49 6.73 -24.79
CA THR A 4 1.01 7.74 -23.84
C THR A 4 0.52 7.47 -22.43
N ASP A 5 -0.74 7.06 -22.26
CA ASP A 5 -1.30 6.74 -20.94
C ASP A 5 -0.65 5.50 -20.34
N LEU A 6 -0.35 4.47 -21.16
CA LEU A 6 0.36 3.30 -20.71
C LEU A 6 1.78 3.64 -20.25
N ILE A 7 2.48 4.50 -20.98
CA ILE A 7 3.82 4.96 -20.60
C ILE A 7 3.80 5.68 -19.24
N LYS A 8 2.80 6.53 -19.01
CA LYS A 8 2.65 7.22 -17.71
C LYS A 8 2.35 6.24 -16.59
N LEU A 9 1.44 5.29 -16.82
CA LEU A 9 1.01 4.33 -15.82
C LEU A 9 2.16 3.39 -15.39
N TYR A 10 3.01 3.00 -16.34
CA TYR A 10 4.13 2.11 -16.09
C TYR A 10 5.48 2.82 -16.27
N SER A 11 5.58 4.03 -15.71
CA SER A 11 6.82 4.80 -15.75
C SER A 11 7.98 4.04 -15.10
N GLN A 12 9.21 4.46 -15.40
CA GLN A 12 10.40 3.88 -14.77
C GLN A 12 10.35 3.99 -13.25
N ARG A 13 9.79 5.08 -12.73
CA ARG A 13 9.64 5.29 -11.29
C ARG A 13 8.72 4.23 -10.66
N ILE A 14 7.58 3.96 -11.29
CA ILE A 14 6.64 2.92 -10.81
C ILE A 14 7.28 1.55 -10.88
N LEU A 15 7.92 1.22 -12.00
CA LEU A 15 8.58 -0.08 -12.16
C LEU A 15 9.74 -0.27 -11.19
N ALA A 16 10.51 0.79 -10.91
CA ALA A 16 11.59 0.74 -9.93
C ALA A 16 11.06 0.50 -8.51
N LEU A 17 9.96 1.16 -8.14
CA LEU A 17 9.29 0.92 -6.86
C LEU A 17 8.80 -0.52 -6.75
N ALA A 18 8.16 -1.03 -7.80
CA ALA A 18 7.62 -2.39 -7.82
C ALA A 18 8.73 -3.46 -7.71
N ALA A 19 9.93 -3.16 -8.20
CA ALA A 19 11.06 -4.08 -8.18
C ALA A 19 11.81 -4.10 -6.84
N ASP A 20 11.56 -3.15 -5.96
CA ASP A 20 12.33 -2.99 -4.71
C ASP A 20 11.39 -2.73 -3.53
N ILE A 21 10.62 -3.75 -3.18
CA ILE A 21 9.65 -3.69 -2.07
C ILE A 21 10.40 -3.90 -0.76
N PRO A 22 10.40 -2.91 0.16
CA PRO A 22 11.03 -3.06 1.47
C PRO A 22 10.23 -4.01 2.36
N HIS A 23 10.92 -4.65 3.29
CA HIS A 23 10.31 -5.57 4.26
C HIS A 23 9.48 -6.68 3.60
N ALA A 24 9.96 -7.22 2.48
CA ALA A 24 9.22 -8.16 1.64
C ALA A 24 9.23 -9.60 2.17
N ASP A 25 9.52 -9.80 3.44
CA ASP A 25 9.51 -11.11 4.11
C ASP A 25 8.52 -11.14 5.25
N ARG A 26 7.92 -12.31 5.50
CA ARG A 26 7.06 -12.53 6.66
C ARG A 26 7.87 -12.43 7.94
N LEU A 27 7.27 -11.89 9.00
CA LEU A 27 7.90 -11.84 10.31
C LEU A 27 7.76 -13.21 11.01
N PRO A 28 8.79 -13.67 11.77
CA PRO A 28 8.71 -14.98 12.44
C PRO A 28 7.76 -15.01 13.63
N ALA A 29 7.54 -13.87 14.31
CA ALA A 29 6.70 -13.82 15.50
C ALA A 29 5.92 -12.51 15.56
N PRO A 30 4.95 -12.29 14.64
CA PRO A 30 4.20 -11.05 14.62
C PRO A 30 3.21 -10.94 15.79
N THR A 31 2.90 -9.73 16.20
CA THR A 31 1.77 -9.43 17.10
C THR A 31 0.45 -9.82 16.42
N SER A 32 0.34 -9.51 15.14
CA SER A 32 -0.85 -9.80 14.35
C SER A 32 -0.51 -9.85 12.87
N SER A 33 -1.40 -10.48 12.10
CA SER A 33 -1.28 -10.58 10.65
C SER A 33 -2.65 -10.43 10.02
N ALA A 34 -2.69 -9.92 8.79
CA ALA A 34 -3.91 -9.85 8.00
C ALA A 34 -3.59 -10.01 6.52
N THR A 35 -4.53 -10.59 5.80
CA THR A 35 -4.44 -10.78 4.35
C THR A 35 -5.64 -10.12 3.68
N ARG A 36 -5.36 -9.35 2.64
CA ARG A 36 -6.40 -8.76 1.77
C ARG A 36 -6.18 -9.18 0.33
N ARG A 37 -7.29 -9.38 -0.37
CA ARG A 37 -7.30 -9.77 -1.77
C ARG A 37 -8.17 -8.82 -2.58
N SER A 38 -7.67 -8.43 -3.75
CA SER A 38 -8.46 -7.68 -4.73
C SER A 38 -9.30 -8.67 -5.54
N PRO A 39 -10.64 -8.55 -5.54
CA PRO A 39 -11.49 -9.51 -6.28
C PRO A 39 -11.36 -9.40 -7.79
N LEU A 40 -10.98 -8.23 -8.33
CA LEU A 40 -10.92 -8.01 -9.77
C LEU A 40 -9.65 -8.54 -10.42
N CYS A 41 -8.49 -8.34 -9.79
CA CYS A 41 -7.20 -8.74 -10.39
C CYS A 41 -6.51 -9.89 -9.64
N GLY A 42 -7.12 -10.38 -8.55
CA GLY A 42 -6.56 -11.48 -7.77
C GLY A 42 -5.30 -11.13 -6.98
N SER A 43 -4.92 -9.86 -6.92
CA SER A 43 -3.81 -9.41 -6.09
C SER A 43 -4.05 -9.74 -4.62
N THR A 44 -3.01 -10.15 -3.91
CA THR A 44 -3.09 -10.52 -2.50
C THR A 44 -1.91 -9.90 -1.76
N VAL A 45 -2.18 -9.30 -0.60
CA VAL A 45 -1.15 -8.76 0.29
C VAL A 45 -1.39 -9.29 1.69
N THR A 46 -0.36 -9.91 2.27
CA THR A 46 -0.34 -10.32 3.66
C THR A 46 0.61 -9.40 4.41
N VAL A 47 0.15 -8.86 5.53
CA VAL A 47 0.92 -7.95 6.38
C VAL A 47 1.09 -8.57 7.75
N ASP A 48 2.33 -8.56 8.26
CA ASP A 48 2.67 -8.92 9.63
C ASP A 48 3.11 -7.66 10.37
N LEU A 49 2.61 -7.47 11.59
CA LEU A 49 2.98 -6.34 12.45
C LEU A 49 3.53 -6.84 13.78
N VAL A 50 4.54 -6.14 14.29
CA VAL A 50 4.84 -6.10 15.72
C VAL A 50 4.43 -4.72 16.21
N VAL A 51 3.51 -4.67 17.17
CA VAL A 51 2.98 -3.41 17.71
C VAL A 51 3.50 -3.22 19.13
N GLN A 52 4.10 -2.06 19.40
CA GLN A 52 4.59 -1.68 20.72
C GLN A 52 4.23 -0.21 20.98
N ASP A 53 3.65 0.05 22.14
CA ASP A 53 3.25 1.40 22.54
C ASP A 53 2.34 2.10 21.52
N GLY A 54 1.43 1.34 20.90
CA GLY A 54 0.48 1.84 19.91
C GLY A 54 1.07 2.16 18.55
N LYS A 55 2.32 1.76 18.29
CA LYS A 55 3.00 2.01 17.02
C LYS A 55 3.54 0.72 16.42
N ILE A 56 3.70 0.72 15.11
CA ILE A 56 4.34 -0.39 14.40
C ILE A 56 5.83 -0.37 14.74
N ALA A 57 6.29 -1.39 15.46
CA ALA A 57 7.70 -1.57 15.81
C ALA A 57 8.45 -2.36 14.74
N ASP A 58 7.76 -3.31 14.10
CA ASP A 58 8.34 -4.08 12.99
C ASP A 58 7.22 -4.42 12.00
N PHE A 59 7.59 -4.59 10.73
CA PHE A 59 6.67 -4.76 9.62
C PHE A 59 7.24 -5.76 8.62
N GLY A 60 6.40 -6.70 8.20
CA GLY A 60 6.71 -7.61 7.10
C GLY A 60 5.54 -7.74 6.17
N GLN A 61 5.81 -8.04 4.91
CA GLN A 61 4.74 -8.22 3.93
C GLN A 61 5.09 -9.27 2.89
N ASP A 62 4.05 -9.96 2.43
CA ASP A 62 4.10 -10.85 1.28
C ASP A 62 3.14 -10.29 0.24
N VAL A 63 3.69 -9.85 -0.89
CA VAL A 63 2.96 -9.13 -1.93
C VAL A 63 2.92 -9.95 -3.21
N LYS A 64 1.69 -10.33 -3.62
CA LYS A 64 1.43 -11.01 -4.90
C LYS A 64 0.45 -10.15 -5.67
N ALA A 65 0.97 -9.15 -6.38
CA ALA A 65 0.17 -8.10 -6.99
C ALA A 65 0.73 -7.69 -8.35
N CYS A 66 -0.09 -6.95 -9.10
CA CYS A 66 0.37 -6.28 -10.32
C CYS A 66 1.39 -5.19 -9.96
N ALA A 67 2.05 -4.64 -10.98
CA ALA A 67 3.09 -3.63 -10.79
C ALA A 67 2.62 -2.43 -9.95
N LEU A 68 1.36 -2.01 -10.10
CA LEU A 68 0.81 -0.89 -9.33
C LEU A 68 0.61 -1.24 -7.86
N GLY A 69 0.13 -2.45 -7.56
CA GLY A 69 0.01 -2.93 -6.19
C GLY A 69 1.38 -3.14 -5.55
N GLN A 70 2.35 -3.61 -6.30
CA GLN A 70 3.74 -3.75 -5.84
C GLN A 70 4.36 -2.39 -5.54
N ALA A 71 4.16 -1.40 -6.40
CA ALA A 71 4.65 -0.03 -6.17
C ALA A 71 4.01 0.59 -4.93
N SER A 72 2.71 0.39 -4.74
CA SER A 72 2.00 0.84 -3.52
C SER A 72 2.61 0.21 -2.27
N ALA A 73 2.86 -1.10 -2.30
CA ALA A 73 3.48 -1.81 -1.19
C ALA A 73 4.89 -1.28 -0.88
N ALA A 74 5.63 -0.88 -1.91
CA ALA A 74 6.95 -0.27 -1.73
C ALA A 74 6.85 1.11 -1.07
N ILE A 75 5.93 1.95 -1.53
CA ILE A 75 5.72 3.29 -0.99
C ILE A 75 5.31 3.22 0.49
N ALA A 76 4.30 2.43 0.79
CA ALA A 76 3.80 2.30 2.16
C ALA A 76 4.81 1.58 3.05
N GLY A 77 5.41 0.50 2.57
CA GLY A 77 6.36 -0.30 3.34
C GLY A 77 7.55 0.49 3.85
N ALA A 78 7.98 1.49 3.09
CA ALA A 78 9.09 2.37 3.49
C ALA A 78 8.73 3.29 4.66
N GLN A 79 7.44 3.49 4.96
CA GLN A 79 6.97 4.49 5.92
C GLN A 79 6.15 3.93 7.08
N LEU A 80 5.82 2.64 7.07
CA LEU A 80 4.88 2.07 8.04
C LEU A 80 5.47 1.87 9.44
N ILE A 81 6.75 1.57 9.56
CA ILE A 81 7.38 1.43 10.88
C ILE A 81 7.34 2.80 11.59
N GLY A 82 6.86 2.80 12.83
CA GLY A 82 6.70 4.01 13.63
C GLY A 82 5.32 4.66 13.52
N ARG A 83 4.43 4.14 12.69
CA ARG A 83 3.09 4.72 12.52
C ARG A 83 2.10 4.16 13.53
N THR A 84 1.12 5.00 13.89
CA THR A 84 -0.02 4.62 14.72
C THR A 84 -1.15 4.08 13.85
N ALA A 85 -2.14 3.42 14.47
CA ALA A 85 -3.35 2.98 13.77
C ALA A 85 -4.09 4.14 13.10
N ALA A 86 -4.18 5.29 13.77
CA ALA A 86 -4.82 6.48 13.22
C ALA A 86 -4.10 7.00 11.98
N GLU A 87 -2.78 7.01 11.99
CA GLU A 87 -1.97 7.43 10.83
C GLU A 87 -2.16 6.50 9.64
N VAL A 88 -2.22 5.19 9.88
CA VAL A 88 -2.47 4.19 8.83
C VAL A 88 -3.87 4.36 8.23
N ALA A 89 -4.89 4.51 9.07
CA ALA A 89 -6.27 4.71 8.62
C ALA A 89 -6.41 5.99 7.80
N ARG A 90 -5.77 7.07 8.23
CA ARG A 90 -5.74 8.34 7.51
C ARG A 90 -5.07 8.20 6.13
N ALA A 91 -3.93 7.53 6.07
CA ALA A 91 -3.23 7.29 4.81
C ALA A 91 -4.09 6.49 3.84
N ARG A 92 -4.76 5.45 4.32
CA ARG A 92 -5.69 4.64 3.54
C ARG A 92 -6.82 5.49 2.97
N ASP A 93 -7.44 6.32 3.80
CA ASP A 93 -8.58 7.16 3.39
C ASP A 93 -8.13 8.25 2.40
N GLU A 94 -6.98 8.86 2.63
CA GLU A 94 -6.42 9.87 1.73
C GLU A 94 -6.04 9.26 0.38
N LEU A 95 -5.47 8.05 0.38
CA LEU A 95 -5.14 7.36 -0.87
C LEU A 95 -6.41 7.00 -1.65
N ALA A 96 -7.44 6.50 -0.97
CA ALA A 96 -8.72 6.18 -1.62
C ALA A 96 -9.34 7.43 -2.24
N ALA A 97 -9.32 8.57 -1.54
CA ALA A 97 -9.83 9.84 -2.06
C ALA A 97 -9.01 10.31 -3.27
N MET A 98 -7.69 10.20 -3.22
CA MET A 98 -6.83 10.56 -4.35
C MET A 98 -7.19 9.77 -5.60
N LEU A 99 -7.37 8.46 -5.45
CA LEU A 99 -7.65 7.58 -6.59
C LEU A 99 -9.07 7.71 -7.12
N ARG A 100 -10.07 7.75 -6.23
CA ARG A 100 -11.50 7.62 -6.58
C ARG A 100 -12.20 8.97 -6.77
N GLU A 101 -11.74 10.00 -6.07
CA GLU A 101 -12.43 11.28 -6.01
C GLU A 101 -11.56 12.44 -6.52
N GLY A 102 -10.37 12.16 -7.03
CA GLY A 102 -9.45 13.20 -7.49
C GLY A 102 -8.91 14.06 -6.35
N GLY A 103 -8.87 13.54 -5.13
CA GLY A 103 -8.36 14.24 -3.97
C GLY A 103 -6.86 14.49 -4.04
N PRO A 104 -6.32 15.24 -3.07
CA PRO A 104 -4.89 15.53 -3.03
C PRO A 104 -4.06 14.29 -2.69
N VAL A 105 -2.76 14.38 -2.96
CA VAL A 105 -1.78 13.37 -2.55
C VAL A 105 -1.81 13.23 -1.03
N PRO A 106 -1.71 11.98 -0.49
CA PRO A 106 -1.68 11.79 0.95
C PRO A 106 -0.61 12.63 1.63
N ALA A 107 -0.89 13.05 2.87
CA ALA A 107 0.04 13.83 3.66
C ALA A 107 1.30 13.02 4.01
N ALA A 108 2.42 13.73 4.20
CA ALA A 108 3.66 13.08 4.65
C ALA A 108 3.43 12.23 5.90
N PRO A 109 4.09 11.08 6.06
CA PRO A 109 5.17 10.55 5.22
C PRO A 109 4.72 9.72 4.01
N PHE A 110 3.42 9.68 3.71
CA PHE A 110 2.86 8.89 2.60
C PHE A 110 2.71 9.69 1.29
N ASP A 111 3.34 10.84 1.20
CA ASP A 111 3.30 11.69 0.01
C ASP A 111 4.03 11.09 -1.20
N GLY A 112 4.79 10.02 -1.01
CA GLY A 112 5.34 9.22 -2.11
C GLY A 112 4.28 8.64 -3.05
N TYR A 113 3.03 8.53 -2.60
CA TYR A 113 1.91 8.11 -3.44
C TYR A 113 1.62 9.05 -4.61
N GLU A 114 2.20 10.23 -4.63
CA GLU A 114 2.17 11.11 -5.81
C GLU A 114 2.60 10.36 -7.09
N ALA A 115 3.51 9.40 -6.97
CA ALA A 115 3.94 8.57 -8.09
C ALA A 115 2.80 7.78 -8.74
N LEU A 116 1.74 7.46 -8.00
CA LEU A 116 0.60 6.67 -8.46
C LEU A 116 -0.59 7.52 -8.92
N THR A 117 -0.44 8.85 -9.00
CA THR A 117 -1.49 9.74 -9.51
C THR A 117 -2.00 9.31 -10.89
N PRO A 118 -1.15 8.85 -11.84
CA PRO A 118 -1.64 8.39 -13.14
C PRO A 118 -2.64 7.24 -13.07
N ALA A 119 -2.70 6.50 -11.96
CA ALA A 119 -3.62 5.38 -11.81
C ALA A 119 -5.08 5.80 -11.51
N ARG A 120 -5.34 7.09 -11.31
CA ARG A 120 -6.71 7.60 -11.07
C ARG A 120 -7.72 7.13 -12.09
N ASP A 121 -7.33 7.12 -13.36
CA ASP A 121 -8.22 6.80 -14.47
C ASP A 121 -8.40 5.29 -14.68
N TYR A 122 -7.71 4.48 -13.89
CA TYR A 122 -7.74 3.01 -14.03
C TYR A 122 -8.42 2.38 -12.82
N LYS A 123 -9.75 2.53 -12.78
CA LYS A 123 -10.60 2.14 -11.63
C LYS A 123 -10.43 0.68 -11.20
N ASN A 124 -10.19 -0.21 -12.16
CA ASN A 124 -9.99 -1.63 -11.87
C ASN A 124 -8.65 -1.93 -11.18
N ARG A 125 -7.77 -0.95 -11.04
CA ARG A 125 -6.48 -1.08 -10.32
C ARG A 125 -6.53 -0.47 -8.92
N HIS A 126 -7.53 0.34 -8.60
CA HIS A 126 -7.60 1.04 -7.32
C HIS A 126 -7.58 0.08 -6.13
N ALA A 127 -8.35 -1.00 -6.20
CA ALA A 127 -8.40 -1.99 -5.13
C ALA A 127 -7.02 -2.61 -4.86
N SER A 128 -6.26 -2.93 -5.90
CA SER A 128 -4.91 -3.49 -5.76
C SER A 128 -3.95 -2.51 -5.08
N ILE A 129 -4.04 -1.23 -5.43
CA ILE A 129 -3.20 -0.18 -4.84
C ILE A 129 -3.51 0.02 -3.35
N LEU A 130 -4.76 -0.14 -2.95
CA LEU A 130 -5.20 0.05 -1.56
C LEU A 130 -4.89 -1.12 -0.64
N LEU A 131 -4.56 -2.30 -1.17
CA LEU A 131 -4.43 -3.55 -0.39
C LEU A 131 -3.45 -3.44 0.77
N VAL A 132 -2.27 -2.86 0.57
CA VAL A 132 -1.24 -2.81 1.61
C VAL A 132 -1.71 -2.01 2.83
N LEU A 133 -2.34 -0.86 2.62
CA LEU A 133 -2.84 -0.04 3.72
C LEU A 133 -4.08 -0.65 4.37
N GLU A 134 -4.94 -1.27 3.59
CA GLU A 134 -6.11 -1.99 4.12
C GLU A 134 -5.69 -3.19 4.97
N ALA A 135 -4.76 -3.99 4.48
CA ALA A 135 -4.23 -5.14 5.23
C ALA A 135 -3.52 -4.69 6.51
N THR A 136 -2.78 -3.58 6.45
CA THR A 136 -2.11 -3.02 7.63
C THR A 136 -3.13 -2.54 8.66
N ALA A 137 -4.18 -1.85 8.23
CA ALA A 137 -5.26 -1.42 9.13
C ALA A 137 -5.96 -2.62 9.79
N ASP A 138 -6.22 -3.68 9.02
CA ASP A 138 -6.83 -4.91 9.54
C ASP A 138 -5.93 -5.59 10.58
N ALA A 139 -4.63 -5.69 10.31
CA ALA A 139 -3.66 -6.27 11.22
C ALA A 139 -3.58 -5.45 12.52
N PHE A 140 -3.60 -4.14 12.42
CA PHE A 140 -3.63 -3.24 13.59
C PHE A 140 -4.88 -3.48 14.45
N ALA A 141 -6.05 -3.61 13.82
CA ALA A 141 -7.30 -3.87 14.52
C ALA A 141 -7.25 -5.18 15.32
N LYS A 142 -6.58 -6.21 14.79
CA LYS A 142 -6.40 -7.50 15.46
C LYS A 142 -5.41 -7.45 16.62
N ALA A 143 -4.50 -6.46 16.62
CA ALA A 143 -3.45 -6.31 17.62
C ALA A 143 -3.94 -5.60 18.89
N ILE A 144 -5.11 -4.99 18.84
CA ILE A 144 -5.68 -4.19 19.95
C ILE A 144 -6.61 -5.03 20.82
#